data_ed9a43bcc49b6b47bb0edbb8b6583fe7
#
_entry.id   ed9a43bcc49b6b47bb0edbb8b6583fe7
#
_cell.length_a   1.000
_cell.length_b   1.000
_cell.length_c   1.000
_cell.angle_alpha   90.00
_cell.angle_beta   90.00
_cell.angle_gamma   90.00
#
_symmetry.space_group_name_H-M   'P 1'
#
loop_
_entity.id
_entity.type
_entity.pdbx_description
1 polymer ?
#
loop_
_entity_poly.entity_id
_entity_poly.type
_entity_poly.pdbx_seq_one_letter_code
_entity_poly.pdbx_strand_id
1 'polypeptide(L)'
;MAKWHEDLQTEAISEGSVTLYTGQQFAFPGTERLASGSASNAPAIKNYPVQGLAGGCIMPLALIRLQSAFSKKGIKSLIINTVHDSVVIDVYPGEEDIVTRLAHRAMSDVTSTFESYYGVKWSIPFGVDLEIGYNWLEMENIPLT
;
A
#
# COMPACT_ATOMS: atom_id res chain seq x y z
N MET A 1 17.24 -5.82 -10.71
CA MET A 1 15.99 -5.36 -11.37
C MET A 1 15.76 -6.09 -12.69
N ALA A 2 16.70 -6.15 -13.64
CA ALA A 2 16.48 -6.81 -14.93
C ALA A 2 16.05 -8.30 -14.80
N LYS A 3 16.74 -9.08 -13.96
CA LYS A 3 16.40 -10.48 -13.71
C LYS A 3 14.97 -10.65 -13.16
N TRP A 4 14.58 -9.86 -12.17
CA TRP A 4 13.22 -9.92 -11.60
C TRP A 4 12.13 -9.65 -12.65
N HIS A 5 12.35 -8.66 -13.54
CA HIS A 5 11.43 -8.37 -14.64
C HIS A 5 11.34 -9.53 -15.66
N GLU A 6 12.44 -10.23 -15.89
CA GLU A 6 12.47 -11.39 -16.77
C GLU A 6 11.75 -12.60 -16.15
N ASP A 7 11.98 -12.84 -14.87
CA ASP A 7 11.32 -13.90 -14.11
C ASP A 7 9.80 -13.71 -14.13
N LEU A 8 9.29 -12.49 -13.84
CA LEU A 8 7.86 -12.17 -13.91
C LEU A 8 7.26 -12.40 -15.30
N GLN A 9 7.96 -11.98 -16.36
CA GLN A 9 7.48 -12.20 -17.72
C GLN A 9 7.46 -13.69 -18.09
N THR A 10 8.44 -14.44 -17.63
CA THR A 10 8.52 -15.90 -17.87
C THR A 10 7.37 -16.60 -17.14
N GLU A 11 7.10 -16.26 -15.88
CA GLU A 11 5.97 -16.77 -15.11
C GLU A 11 4.63 -16.44 -15.80
N ALA A 12 4.42 -15.20 -16.19
CA ALA A 12 3.19 -14.77 -16.88
C ALA A 12 2.96 -15.51 -18.20
N ILE A 13 4.02 -15.82 -18.95
CA ILE A 13 3.92 -16.58 -20.22
C ILE A 13 3.63 -18.06 -19.95
N SER A 14 4.28 -18.68 -18.96
CA SER A 14 4.11 -20.11 -18.68
C SER A 14 2.80 -20.44 -17.96
N GLU A 15 2.44 -19.62 -16.96
CA GLU A 15 1.32 -19.87 -16.05
C GLU A 15 0.05 -19.06 -16.40
N GLY A 16 0.15 -18.06 -17.30
CA GLY A 16 -0.92 -17.12 -17.58
C GLY A 16 -1.22 -16.18 -16.41
N SER A 17 -0.38 -16.14 -15.39
CA SER A 17 -0.53 -15.32 -14.20
C SER A 17 0.81 -15.08 -13.51
N VAL A 18 0.83 -14.11 -12.59
CA VAL A 18 1.94 -13.87 -11.66
C VAL A 18 1.40 -13.89 -10.25
N THR A 19 2.07 -14.62 -9.36
CA THR A 19 1.66 -14.75 -7.96
C THR A 19 2.67 -14.07 -7.04
N LEU A 20 2.20 -13.14 -6.21
CA LEU A 20 3.02 -12.54 -5.16
C LEU A 20 3.22 -13.51 -3.99
N TYR A 21 4.26 -13.29 -3.19
CA TYR A 21 4.50 -14.02 -1.93
C TYR A 21 3.38 -13.81 -0.88
N THR A 22 2.50 -12.82 -1.07
CA THR A 22 1.28 -12.62 -0.29
C THR A 22 0.14 -13.56 -0.67
N GLY A 23 0.31 -14.34 -1.76
CA GLY A 23 -0.72 -15.18 -2.35
C GLY A 23 -1.65 -14.45 -3.32
N GLN A 24 -1.50 -13.14 -3.48
CA GLN A 24 -2.26 -12.37 -4.47
C GLN A 24 -1.81 -12.74 -5.89
N GLN A 25 -2.77 -13.04 -6.76
CA GLN A 25 -2.51 -13.46 -8.13
C GLN A 25 -3.05 -12.44 -9.14
N PHE A 26 -2.24 -12.15 -10.15
CA PHE A 26 -2.59 -11.29 -11.28
C PHE A 26 -2.66 -12.13 -12.55
N ALA A 27 -3.82 -12.19 -13.17
CA ALA A 27 -4.04 -12.96 -14.39
C ALA A 27 -3.57 -12.16 -15.63
N PHE A 28 -2.85 -12.85 -16.50
CA PHE A 28 -2.36 -12.34 -17.79
C PHE A 28 -2.66 -13.35 -18.91
N PRO A 29 -3.94 -13.66 -19.16
CA PRO A 29 -4.30 -14.67 -20.14
C PRO A 29 -3.84 -14.27 -21.54
N GLY A 30 -3.35 -15.24 -22.32
CA GLY A 30 -2.91 -15.01 -23.69
C GLY A 30 -1.62 -14.19 -23.82
N THR A 31 -0.82 -14.10 -22.76
CA THR A 31 0.50 -13.45 -22.85
C THR A 31 1.46 -14.34 -23.66
N GLU A 32 2.07 -13.74 -24.68
CA GLU A 32 3.01 -14.40 -25.58
C GLU A 32 4.37 -13.71 -25.56
N ARG A 33 5.41 -14.46 -25.94
CA ARG A 33 6.75 -13.89 -26.14
C ARG A 33 6.84 -13.28 -27.54
N LEU A 34 7.14 -12.00 -27.60
CA LEU A 34 7.32 -11.26 -28.84
C LEU A 34 8.69 -11.57 -29.49
N ALA A 35 8.85 -11.25 -30.77
CA ALA A 35 10.12 -11.38 -31.51
C ALA A 35 11.26 -10.58 -30.85
N SER A 36 10.94 -9.52 -30.11
CA SER A 36 11.89 -8.72 -29.30
C SER A 36 12.41 -9.46 -28.04
N GLY A 37 11.83 -10.64 -27.71
CA GLY A 37 12.12 -11.38 -26.50
C GLY A 37 11.31 -10.94 -25.27
N SER A 38 10.54 -9.87 -25.34
CA SER A 38 9.68 -9.38 -24.27
C SER A 38 8.30 -10.03 -24.30
N ALA A 39 7.58 -10.03 -23.16
CA ALA A 39 6.19 -10.43 -23.11
C ALA A 39 5.27 -9.38 -23.76
N SER A 40 4.17 -9.78 -24.39
CA SER A 40 3.19 -8.88 -25.04
C SER A 40 2.61 -7.85 -24.05
N ASN A 41 2.44 -8.22 -22.77
CA ASN A 41 1.91 -7.37 -21.69
C ASN A 41 2.99 -6.92 -20.70
N ALA A 42 4.26 -6.84 -21.10
CA ALA A 42 5.40 -6.56 -20.22
C ALA A 42 5.24 -5.36 -19.27
N PRO A 43 4.68 -4.20 -19.68
CA PRO A 43 4.45 -3.08 -18.76
C PRO A 43 3.48 -3.44 -17.62
N ALA A 44 2.37 -4.10 -17.93
CA ALA A 44 1.38 -4.52 -16.94
C ALA A 44 1.95 -5.58 -16.00
N ILE A 45 2.65 -6.59 -16.53
CA ILE A 45 3.31 -7.67 -15.76
C ILE A 45 4.31 -7.10 -14.75
N LYS A 46 5.00 -6.02 -15.07
CA LYS A 46 5.96 -5.36 -14.16
C LYS A 46 5.27 -4.47 -13.13
N ASN A 47 4.19 -3.80 -13.50
CA ASN A 47 3.53 -2.78 -12.66
C ASN A 47 2.51 -3.37 -11.69
N TYR A 48 1.69 -4.34 -12.12
CA TYR A 48 0.60 -4.85 -11.30
C TYR A 48 1.07 -5.48 -9.98
N PRO A 49 2.16 -6.27 -9.93
CA PRO A 49 2.67 -6.78 -8.66
C PRO A 49 3.08 -5.68 -7.68
N VAL A 50 3.71 -4.61 -8.16
CA VAL A 50 4.14 -3.48 -7.31
C VAL A 50 2.95 -2.69 -6.81
N GLN A 51 2.06 -2.28 -7.71
CA GLN A 51 0.84 -1.54 -7.35
C GLN A 51 -0.11 -2.36 -6.50
N GLY A 52 -0.25 -3.65 -6.79
CA GLY A 52 -1.07 -4.55 -6.01
C GLY A 52 -0.52 -4.81 -4.61
N LEU A 53 0.80 -4.85 -4.45
CA LEU A 53 1.41 -4.92 -3.13
C LEU A 53 1.09 -3.65 -2.32
N ALA A 54 1.28 -2.48 -2.90
CA ALA A 54 1.02 -1.21 -2.22
C ALA A 54 -0.47 -1.05 -1.89
N GLY A 55 -1.35 -1.04 -2.90
CA GLY A 55 -2.78 -0.81 -2.74
C GLY A 55 -3.56 -2.00 -2.20
N GLY A 56 -3.18 -3.23 -2.57
CA GLY A 56 -3.90 -4.44 -2.19
C GLY A 56 -3.46 -5.09 -0.88
N CYS A 57 -2.26 -4.80 -0.40
CA CYS A 57 -1.74 -5.40 0.83
C CYS A 57 -1.36 -4.36 1.89
N ILE A 58 -0.50 -3.42 1.55
CA ILE A 58 0.04 -2.45 2.54
C ILE A 58 -1.07 -1.50 3.04
N MET A 59 -1.81 -0.87 2.13
CA MET A 59 -2.88 0.05 2.52
C MET A 59 -3.99 -0.59 3.35
N PRO A 60 -4.56 -1.76 3.00
CA PRO A 60 -5.52 -2.44 3.86
C PRO A 60 -4.99 -2.77 5.26
N LEU A 61 -3.73 -3.20 5.37
CA LEU A 61 -3.12 -3.45 6.68
C LEU A 61 -3.01 -2.17 7.52
N ALA A 62 -2.60 -1.07 6.92
CA ALA A 62 -2.53 0.24 7.59
C ALA A 62 -3.93 0.69 8.07
N LEU A 63 -4.96 0.55 7.23
CA LEU A 63 -6.35 0.89 7.56
C LEU A 63 -6.89 0.04 8.72
N ILE A 64 -6.66 -1.27 8.70
CA ILE A 64 -7.07 -2.18 9.77
C ILE A 64 -6.39 -1.79 11.10
N ARG A 65 -5.11 -1.45 11.07
CA ARG A 65 -4.37 -0.97 12.24
C ARG A 65 -4.94 0.33 12.78
N LEU A 66 -5.18 1.31 11.90
CA LEU A 66 -5.71 2.61 12.26
C LEU A 66 -7.11 2.49 12.86
N GLN A 67 -8.02 1.77 12.19
CA GLN A 67 -9.37 1.51 12.67
C GLN A 67 -9.38 0.79 14.02
N SER A 68 -8.50 -0.20 14.18
CA SER A 68 -8.35 -0.91 15.46
C SER A 68 -7.84 0.01 16.57
N ALA A 69 -6.91 0.92 16.25
CA ALA A 69 -6.41 1.90 17.21
C ALA A 69 -7.49 2.91 17.61
N PHE A 70 -8.30 3.40 16.66
CA PHE A 70 -9.44 4.28 16.91
C PHE A 70 -10.44 3.61 17.84
N SER A 71 -10.86 2.39 17.52
CA SER A 71 -11.82 1.63 18.33
C SER A 71 -11.33 1.39 19.76
N LYS A 72 -10.07 0.97 19.94
CA LYS A 72 -9.48 0.70 21.26
C LYS A 72 -9.36 1.95 22.13
N LYS A 73 -9.22 3.13 21.54
CA LYS A 73 -9.07 4.40 22.26
C LYS A 73 -10.36 5.20 22.36
N GLY A 74 -11.45 4.71 21.79
CA GLY A 74 -12.74 5.41 21.78
C GLY A 74 -12.71 6.71 20.97
N ILE A 75 -11.90 6.78 19.90
CA ILE A 75 -11.79 7.93 19.00
C ILE A 75 -13.11 8.12 18.27
N LYS A 76 -13.58 9.37 18.18
CA LYS A 76 -14.78 9.77 17.47
C LYS A 76 -14.54 10.14 16.02
N SER A 77 -13.30 10.49 15.68
CA SER A 77 -12.87 10.76 14.32
C SER A 77 -13.09 9.55 13.42
N LEU A 78 -13.35 9.79 12.14
CA LEU A 78 -13.74 8.76 11.19
C LEU A 78 -12.79 8.70 10.01
N ILE A 79 -12.41 7.50 9.59
CA ILE A 79 -11.79 7.28 8.29
C ILE A 79 -12.89 7.36 7.26
N ILE A 80 -12.84 8.39 6.38
CA ILE A 80 -13.93 8.69 5.44
C ILE A 80 -13.61 8.32 3.99
N ASN A 81 -12.32 8.26 3.64
CA ASN A 81 -11.93 7.93 2.27
C ASN A 81 -10.50 7.41 2.22
N THR A 82 -10.17 6.74 1.11
CA THR A 82 -8.81 6.38 0.71
C THR A 82 -8.62 6.71 -0.77
N VAL A 83 -7.49 7.31 -1.11
CA VAL A 83 -7.16 7.63 -2.50
C VAL A 83 -5.74 7.12 -2.76
N HIS A 84 -5.64 6.04 -3.54
CA HIS A 84 -4.38 5.35 -3.83
C HIS A 84 -3.61 4.92 -2.58
N ASP A 85 -2.65 5.71 -2.15
CA ASP A 85 -1.74 5.50 -1.02
C ASP A 85 -2.01 6.46 0.15
N SER A 86 -3.09 7.24 0.07
CA SER A 86 -3.49 8.19 1.11
C SER A 86 -4.77 7.78 1.84
N VAL A 87 -4.89 8.23 3.09
CA VAL A 87 -6.06 8.04 3.95
C VAL A 87 -6.61 9.41 4.33
N VAL A 88 -7.92 9.58 4.19
CA VAL A 88 -8.63 10.80 4.59
C VAL A 88 -9.39 10.54 5.87
N ILE A 89 -9.19 11.40 6.85
CA ILE A 89 -9.80 11.28 8.17
C ILE A 89 -10.57 12.56 8.47
N ASP A 90 -11.85 12.43 8.80
CA ASP A 90 -12.65 13.50 9.39
C ASP A 90 -12.35 13.54 10.89
N VAL A 91 -11.64 14.59 11.32
CA VAL A 91 -11.12 14.68 12.68
C VAL A 91 -12.13 15.36 13.58
N TYR A 92 -12.56 14.67 14.64
CA TYR A 92 -13.43 15.22 15.66
C TYR A 92 -12.70 16.33 16.45
N PRO A 93 -13.31 17.50 16.69
CA PRO A 93 -12.68 18.59 17.43
C PRO A 93 -12.08 18.17 18.77
N GLY A 94 -10.79 18.46 18.96
CA GLY A 94 -10.02 18.08 20.15
C GLY A 94 -9.32 16.73 20.07
N GLU A 95 -9.45 16.02 18.96
CA GLU A 95 -8.74 14.75 18.72
C GLU A 95 -7.54 14.89 17.76
N GLU A 96 -7.21 16.10 17.31
CA GLU A 96 -6.22 16.37 16.29
C GLU A 96 -4.86 15.69 16.60
N ASP A 97 -4.33 15.93 17.79
CA ASP A 97 -3.04 15.40 18.23
C ASP A 97 -3.01 13.87 18.32
N ILE A 98 -4.07 13.28 18.86
CA ILE A 98 -4.12 11.82 19.01
C ILE A 98 -4.33 11.11 17.68
N VAL A 99 -5.18 11.67 16.83
CA VAL A 99 -5.46 11.12 15.49
C VAL A 99 -4.20 11.18 14.64
N THR A 100 -3.50 12.29 14.63
CA THR A 100 -2.23 12.48 13.91
C THR A 100 -1.19 11.43 14.31
N ARG A 101 -0.97 11.24 15.63
CA ARG A 101 -0.03 10.21 16.12
C ARG A 101 -0.48 8.78 15.76
N LEU A 102 -1.76 8.48 15.84
CA LEU A 102 -2.27 7.15 15.50
C LEU A 102 -2.18 6.88 14.00
N ALA A 103 -2.51 7.86 13.17
CA ALA A 103 -2.40 7.76 11.72
C ALA A 103 -0.94 7.55 11.29
N HIS A 104 -0.02 8.41 11.77
CA HIS A 104 1.40 8.24 11.50
C HIS A 104 1.89 6.84 11.88
N ARG A 105 1.61 6.42 13.12
CA ARG A 105 2.06 5.11 13.61
C ARG A 105 1.45 3.95 12.85
N ALA A 106 0.17 4.02 12.48
CA ALA A 106 -0.49 2.97 11.72
C ALA A 106 0.12 2.79 10.33
N MET A 107 0.48 3.91 9.68
CA MET A 107 1.06 3.93 8.34
C MET A 107 2.56 3.59 8.36
N SER A 108 3.37 4.18 9.25
CA SER A 108 4.82 3.96 9.29
C SER A 108 5.19 2.55 9.77
N ASP A 109 4.48 2.01 10.78
CA ASP A 109 4.74 0.69 11.34
C ASP A 109 4.06 -0.45 10.55
N VAL A 110 3.41 -0.18 9.42
CA VAL A 110 2.72 -1.21 8.63
C VAL A 110 3.67 -2.29 8.15
N THR A 111 4.92 -1.95 7.90
CA THR A 111 5.96 -2.90 7.46
C THR A 111 6.21 -4.01 8.47
N SER A 112 6.24 -3.68 9.77
CA SER A 112 6.39 -4.69 10.84
C SER A 112 5.21 -5.65 10.90
N THR A 113 4.00 -5.15 10.64
CA THR A 113 2.80 -5.98 10.53
C THR A 113 2.86 -6.88 9.30
N PHE A 114 3.27 -6.33 8.18
CA PHE A 114 3.46 -7.07 6.94
C PHE A 114 4.48 -8.21 7.10
N GLU A 115 5.63 -7.91 7.72
CA GLU A 115 6.66 -8.93 8.04
C GLU A 115 6.11 -10.06 8.93
N SER A 116 5.30 -9.70 9.91
CA SER A 116 4.68 -10.67 10.83
C SER A 116 3.70 -11.60 10.11
N TYR A 117 2.94 -11.10 9.13
CA TYR A 117 1.95 -11.90 8.41
C TYR A 117 2.57 -12.75 7.30
N TYR A 118 3.52 -12.21 6.56
CA TYR A 118 4.04 -12.82 5.34
C TYR A 118 5.45 -13.37 5.45
N GLY A 119 6.14 -13.14 6.59
CA GLY A 119 7.50 -13.62 6.83
C GLY A 119 8.58 -12.94 5.97
N VAL A 120 8.22 -11.88 5.25
CA VAL A 120 9.11 -11.16 4.33
C VAL A 120 9.63 -9.90 5.01
N LYS A 121 10.95 -9.79 5.15
CA LYS A 121 11.59 -8.60 5.73
C LYS A 121 11.51 -7.42 4.79
N TRP A 122 11.08 -6.29 5.33
CA TRP A 122 11.05 -5.03 4.63
C TRP A 122 12.39 -4.32 4.75
N SER A 123 13.02 -4.00 3.65
CA SER A 123 14.39 -3.44 3.63
C SER A 123 14.43 -1.93 3.37
N ILE A 124 13.29 -1.30 3.09
CA ILE A 124 13.18 0.12 2.76
C ILE A 124 12.30 0.80 3.81
N PRO A 125 12.72 1.95 4.38
CA PRO A 125 11.85 2.71 5.31
C PRO A 125 10.59 3.18 4.58
N PHE A 126 9.48 3.16 5.30
CA PHE A 126 8.20 3.66 4.79
C PHE A 126 8.03 5.11 5.26
N GLY A 127 8.14 6.06 4.34
CA GLY A 127 7.87 7.47 4.61
C GLY A 127 6.36 7.74 4.68
N VAL A 128 5.95 8.59 5.60
CA VAL A 128 4.56 9.03 5.76
C VAL A 128 4.56 10.53 5.95
N ASP A 129 3.82 11.25 5.12
CA ASP A 129 3.56 12.66 5.27
C ASP A 129 2.14 12.85 5.82
N LEU A 130 1.98 13.84 6.67
CA LEU A 130 0.70 14.19 7.28
C LEU A 130 0.37 15.65 7.02
N GLU A 131 -0.87 15.89 6.63
CA GLU A 131 -1.42 17.21 6.44
C GLU A 131 -2.73 17.34 7.21
N ILE A 132 -3.02 18.51 7.75
CA ILE A 132 -4.28 18.85 8.41
C ILE A 132 -4.79 20.18 7.89
N GLY A 133 -6.11 20.33 7.77
CA GLY A 133 -6.75 21.57 7.34
C GLY A 133 -8.27 21.46 7.41
N TYR A 134 -8.95 22.60 7.30
CA TYR A 134 -10.42 22.64 7.28
C TYR A 134 -11.02 22.23 5.94
N ASN A 135 -10.21 22.22 4.88
CA ASN A 135 -10.59 21.81 3.53
C ASN A 135 -9.33 21.47 2.73
N TRP A 136 -9.49 20.87 1.56
CA TRP A 136 -8.40 20.42 0.69
C TRP A 136 -7.50 21.53 0.13
N LEU A 137 -7.93 22.78 0.17
CA LEU A 137 -7.16 23.92 -0.34
C LEU A 137 -6.22 24.51 0.72
N GLU A 138 -6.58 24.35 1.99
CA GLU A 138 -5.91 24.96 3.15
C GLU A 138 -5.32 23.90 4.07
N MET A 139 -4.51 22.99 3.48
CA MET A 139 -3.81 21.93 4.22
C MET A 139 -2.43 22.40 4.65
N GLU A 140 -2.05 22.09 5.86
CA GLU A 140 -0.73 22.37 6.44
C GLU A 140 -0.03 21.07 6.79
N ASN A 141 1.26 20.99 6.44
CA ASN A 141 2.09 19.85 6.82
C ASN A 141 2.32 19.82 8.33
N ILE A 142 2.15 18.64 8.91
CA ILE A 142 2.44 18.40 10.32
C ILE A 142 3.87 17.84 10.41
N PRO A 143 4.81 18.58 11.08
CA PRO A 143 6.15 18.06 11.30
C PRO A 143 6.11 16.82 12.20
N LEU A 144 6.66 15.72 11.73
CA LEU A 144 6.81 14.50 12.50
C LEU A 144 8.02 14.63 13.42
N THR A 145 7.77 14.73 14.72
CA THR A 145 8.80 14.75 15.76
C THR A 145 9.09 13.36 16.32
#